data_a6a6740d206daca39ae3f4b644f2c4d1
#
_entry.id   a6a6740d206daca39ae3f4b644f2c4d1
#
_cell.length_a   1.000
_cell.length_b   1.000
_cell.length_c   1.000
_cell.angle_alpha   90.00
_cell.angle_beta   90.00
_cell.angle_gamma   90.00
#
_symmetry.space_group_name_H-M   'P 1'
#
loop_
_entity.id
_entity.type
_entity.pdbx_description
1 polymer ?
#
loop_
_entity_poly.entity_id
_entity_poly.type
_entity_poly.pdbx_seq_one_letter_code
_entity_poly.pdbx_strand_id
1 'polypeptide(L)'
;MKRTLFYSALTAGLLGFSMTASADFSGYYAPANWQVGNTLDDSGIVETTGAPGAITLIGSNSGSGLASRVDFSIMAQAAGTFSFNWAYYSTDIEGAFWDPAGYFKNGQFQLTDNLGTNSQSGLVSLSVAAGDVIGFHVTTLDNLGGSASLGISNFSAPVPEPTSVAMMALGLLGLVGVASARRRRLP
;
A
#
# COMPACT_ATOMS: atom_id res chain seq x y z
N MET A 1 -67.71 10.26 2.05
CA MET A 1 -66.53 10.06 1.16
C MET A 1 -65.26 10.07 2.03
N LYS A 2 -64.65 8.89 2.23
CA LYS A 2 -63.40 8.75 3.02
C LYS A 2 -62.21 8.91 2.09
N ARG A 3 -61.41 9.96 2.26
CA ARG A 3 -60.15 10.15 1.53
C ARG A 3 -59.05 9.37 2.25
N THR A 4 -58.61 8.30 1.64
CA THR A 4 -57.46 7.53 2.07
C THR A 4 -56.18 8.25 1.61
N LEU A 5 -55.42 8.78 2.57
CA LEU A 5 -54.11 9.36 2.32
C LEU A 5 -53.08 8.25 2.26
N PHE A 6 -52.55 8.00 1.08
CA PHE A 6 -51.37 7.15 0.87
C PHE A 6 -50.11 7.88 1.33
N TYR A 7 -49.56 7.42 2.43
CA TYR A 7 -48.23 7.84 2.85
C TYR A 7 -47.20 7.00 2.09
N SER A 8 -46.64 7.57 1.04
CA SER A 8 -45.44 7.00 0.41
C SER A 8 -44.27 7.33 1.27
N ALA A 9 -43.78 6.41 2.09
CA ALA A 9 -42.52 6.48 2.77
C ALA A 9 -41.40 6.31 1.73
N LEU A 10 -40.80 7.41 1.32
CA LEU A 10 -39.58 7.43 0.51
C LEU A 10 -38.41 7.07 1.43
N THR A 11 -38.15 5.78 1.60
CA THR A 11 -36.95 5.28 2.24
C THR A 11 -35.81 5.42 1.23
N ALA A 12 -35.15 6.57 1.20
CA ALA A 12 -33.89 6.74 0.48
C ALA A 12 -32.84 5.93 1.24
N GLY A 13 -32.60 4.70 0.78
CA GLY A 13 -31.48 3.90 1.24
C GLY A 13 -30.19 4.59 0.77
N LEU A 14 -29.50 5.27 1.66
CA LEU A 14 -28.11 5.65 1.47
C LEU A 14 -27.29 4.37 1.46
N LEU A 15 -27.07 3.80 0.28
CA LEU A 15 -26.00 2.85 0.06
C LEU A 15 -24.71 3.66 0.16
N GLY A 16 -24.09 3.63 1.34
CA GLY A 16 -22.76 4.15 1.53
C GLY A 16 -21.79 3.35 0.69
N PHE A 17 -21.41 3.87 -0.48
CA PHE A 17 -20.25 3.37 -1.20
C PHE A 17 -19.03 3.79 -0.38
N SER A 18 -18.47 2.86 0.38
CA SER A 18 -17.14 3.03 0.96
C SER A 18 -16.14 3.07 -0.19
N MET A 19 -15.81 4.24 -0.65
CA MET A 19 -14.68 4.46 -1.55
C MET A 19 -13.43 4.42 -0.69
N THR A 20 -12.67 3.33 -0.74
CA THR A 20 -11.37 3.28 -0.09
C THR A 20 -10.46 4.30 -0.77
N ALA A 21 -10.06 5.33 -0.03
CA ALA A 21 -9.02 6.23 -0.48
C ALA A 21 -7.68 5.47 -0.47
N SER A 22 -6.84 5.70 -1.47
CA SER A 22 -5.50 5.15 -1.55
C SER A 22 -4.50 6.24 -1.88
N ALA A 23 -3.26 6.06 -1.45
CA ALA A 23 -2.16 6.96 -1.73
C ALA A 23 -0.98 6.18 -2.33
N ASP A 24 -0.23 6.86 -3.20
CA ASP A 24 1.09 6.48 -3.69
C ASP A 24 2.19 6.77 -2.65
N PHE A 25 3.46 6.86 -3.05
CA PHE A 25 4.56 7.27 -2.17
C PHE A 25 4.50 8.75 -1.78
N SER A 26 3.33 9.23 -1.36
CA SER A 26 3.08 10.59 -0.90
C SER A 26 2.30 10.62 0.41
N GLY A 27 2.15 11.81 0.99
CA GLY A 27 1.40 11.99 2.24
C GLY A 27 1.93 11.11 3.37
N TYR A 28 1.05 10.28 3.94
CA TYR A 28 1.45 9.32 4.98
C TYR A 28 2.50 8.31 4.48
N TYR A 29 2.39 7.88 3.22
CA TYR A 29 3.31 6.93 2.60
C TYR A 29 4.50 7.60 1.92
N ALA A 30 4.75 8.91 2.14
CA ALA A 30 5.97 9.56 1.68
C ALA A 30 7.21 8.82 2.22
N PRO A 31 8.27 8.60 1.42
CA PRO A 31 9.43 7.79 1.82
C PRO A 31 10.06 8.17 3.15
N ALA A 32 10.00 9.44 3.54
CA ALA A 32 10.54 9.92 4.81
C ALA A 32 9.82 9.33 6.06
N ASN A 33 8.64 8.74 5.89
CA ASN A 33 7.87 8.14 6.98
C ASN A 33 8.10 6.63 7.11
N TRP A 34 8.85 6.04 6.19
CA TRP A 34 9.16 4.62 6.19
C TRP A 34 10.38 4.32 7.04
N GLN A 35 10.43 3.11 7.55
CA GLN A 35 11.60 2.60 8.28
C GLN A 35 12.51 1.86 7.29
N VAL A 36 13.77 2.25 7.27
CA VAL A 36 14.84 1.51 6.60
C VAL A 36 15.51 0.62 7.63
N GLY A 37 15.61 -0.67 7.35
CA GLY A 37 16.33 -1.65 8.16
C GLY A 37 17.40 -2.31 7.32
N ASN A 38 18.63 -2.39 7.84
CA ASN A 38 19.70 -3.19 7.27
C ASN A 38 20.12 -4.25 8.30
N THR A 39 20.26 -5.49 7.88
CA THR A 39 20.72 -6.58 8.74
C THR A 39 22.14 -6.96 8.35
N LEU A 40 23.02 -7.03 9.34
CA LEU A 40 24.42 -7.52 9.26
C LEU A 40 25.40 -6.63 8.45
N ASP A 41 24.92 -5.87 7.47
CA ASP A 41 25.77 -5.04 6.60
C ASP A 41 24.95 -3.83 6.12
N ASP A 42 25.48 -2.61 6.31
CA ASP A 42 24.82 -1.35 6.00
C ASP A 42 24.96 -0.90 4.53
N SER A 43 25.46 -1.77 3.63
CA SER A 43 25.71 -1.37 2.24
C SER A 43 24.46 -1.45 1.35
N GLY A 44 23.36 -2.08 1.81
CA GLY A 44 22.07 -2.03 1.12
C GLY A 44 21.44 -0.63 1.23
N ILE A 45 20.87 -0.14 0.13
CA ILE A 45 20.30 1.22 0.06
C ILE A 45 18.88 1.22 -0.48
N VAL A 46 18.12 2.27 -0.12
CA VAL A 46 16.79 2.57 -0.68
C VAL A 46 16.87 3.91 -1.40
N GLU A 47 16.71 3.87 -2.71
CA GLU A 47 16.65 5.07 -3.55
C GLU A 47 15.20 5.53 -3.68
N THR A 48 14.92 6.76 -3.25
CA THR A 48 13.59 7.34 -3.20
C THR A 48 13.41 8.55 -4.10
N THR A 49 14.43 8.89 -4.92
CA THR A 49 14.42 10.06 -5.80
C THR A 49 13.32 10.01 -6.88
N GLY A 50 12.81 8.82 -7.20
CA GLY A 50 11.70 8.61 -8.11
C GLY A 50 10.30 8.76 -7.49
N ALA A 51 10.20 8.98 -6.16
CA ALA A 51 8.92 9.19 -5.52
C ALA A 51 8.25 10.50 -5.99
N PRO A 52 6.90 10.54 -6.07
CA PRO A 52 5.96 9.53 -5.60
C PRO A 52 5.73 8.36 -6.58
N GLY A 53 6.30 8.39 -7.78
CA GLY A 53 6.01 7.42 -8.83
C GLY A 53 6.68 6.06 -8.64
N ALA A 54 7.90 6.04 -8.11
CA ALA A 54 8.67 4.82 -7.91
C ALA A 54 9.76 4.98 -6.84
N ILE A 55 10.21 3.84 -6.31
CA ILE A 55 11.40 3.69 -5.46
C ILE A 55 12.21 2.48 -5.92
N THR A 56 13.47 2.38 -5.48
CA THR A 56 14.30 1.20 -5.75
C THR A 56 15.06 0.79 -4.48
N LEU A 57 14.97 -0.48 -4.12
CA LEU A 57 15.84 -1.10 -3.13
C LEU A 57 17.01 -1.76 -3.84
N ILE A 58 18.22 -1.59 -3.33
CA ILE A 58 19.43 -2.22 -3.86
C ILE A 58 20.06 -3.03 -2.72
N GLY A 59 20.22 -4.33 -2.94
CA GLY A 59 20.86 -5.23 -1.99
C GLY A 59 22.34 -4.90 -1.82
N SER A 60 22.91 -5.37 -0.73
CA SER A 60 24.33 -5.25 -0.45
C SER A 60 25.16 -6.13 -1.38
N ASN A 61 26.41 -5.77 -1.63
CA ASN A 61 27.46 -6.58 -2.27
C ASN A 61 28.82 -6.20 -1.68
N SER A 62 28.95 -6.33 -0.35
CA SER A 62 30.11 -5.87 0.40
C SER A 62 31.34 -6.75 0.28
N GLY A 63 31.20 -7.95 -0.28
CA GLY A 63 32.28 -8.94 -0.33
C GLY A 63 32.48 -9.71 0.98
N SER A 64 31.56 -9.61 1.93
CA SER A 64 31.72 -10.16 3.28
C SER A 64 31.56 -11.68 3.37
N GLY A 65 30.93 -12.33 2.42
CA GLY A 65 30.55 -13.75 2.48
C GLY A 65 29.44 -14.04 3.50
N LEU A 66 28.73 -12.99 3.99
CA LEU A 66 27.67 -13.11 4.99
C LEU A 66 26.33 -12.65 4.41
N ALA A 67 25.26 -13.30 4.83
CA ALA A 67 23.93 -12.87 4.42
C ALA A 67 23.59 -11.49 5.00
N SER A 68 22.90 -10.66 4.21
CA SER A 68 22.34 -9.38 4.68
C SER A 68 21.00 -9.10 4.00
N ARG A 69 20.30 -8.04 4.46
CA ARG A 69 19.02 -7.64 3.88
C ARG A 69 18.79 -6.15 4.10
N VAL A 70 18.31 -5.49 3.07
CA VAL A 70 17.73 -4.15 3.16
C VAL A 70 16.21 -4.27 3.18
N ASP A 71 15.60 -3.61 4.17
CA ASP A 71 14.15 -3.54 4.39
C ASP A 71 13.66 -2.10 4.24
N PHE A 72 12.48 -1.94 3.68
CA PHE A 72 11.77 -0.66 3.62
C PHE A 72 10.31 -0.90 3.96
N SER A 73 9.87 -0.48 5.14
CA SER A 73 8.56 -0.87 5.68
C SER A 73 7.85 0.25 6.42
N ILE A 74 6.53 0.15 6.46
CA ILE A 74 5.62 1.07 7.15
C ILE A 74 4.39 0.31 7.63
N MET A 75 3.64 0.85 8.59
CA MET A 75 2.33 0.32 8.96
C MET A 75 1.25 0.86 8.01
N ALA A 76 0.33 0.00 7.59
CA ALA A 76 -0.85 0.40 6.80
C ALA A 76 -1.76 1.30 7.65
N GLN A 77 -2.12 2.47 7.13
CA GLN A 77 -2.88 3.48 7.86
C GLN A 77 -4.37 3.12 7.98
N ALA A 78 -4.89 2.37 7.03
CA ALA A 78 -6.29 1.92 6.98
C ALA A 78 -6.38 0.50 6.43
N ALA A 79 -7.55 -0.12 6.58
CA ALA A 79 -7.87 -1.35 5.88
C ALA A 79 -8.20 -1.06 4.41
N GLY A 80 -7.79 -1.93 3.50
CA GLY A 80 -8.06 -1.79 2.07
C GLY A 80 -7.11 -2.61 1.22
N THR A 81 -6.86 -2.15 -0.01
CA THR A 81 -5.98 -2.83 -0.96
C THR A 81 -4.58 -2.23 -0.91
N PHE A 82 -3.58 -3.08 -0.78
CA PHE A 82 -2.16 -2.80 -0.98
C PHE A 82 -1.74 -3.42 -2.31
N SER A 83 -1.25 -2.60 -3.23
CA SER A 83 -0.87 -3.06 -4.57
C SER A 83 0.35 -2.31 -5.10
N PHE A 84 1.12 -2.98 -5.95
CA PHE A 84 2.30 -2.41 -6.59
C PHE A 84 2.73 -3.26 -7.79
N ASN A 85 3.39 -2.61 -8.75
CA ASN A 85 4.19 -3.29 -9.75
C ASN A 85 5.62 -3.40 -9.25
N TRP A 86 6.27 -4.52 -9.54
CA TRP A 86 7.67 -4.72 -9.20
C TRP A 86 8.49 -5.13 -10.41
N ALA A 87 9.74 -4.71 -10.43
CA ALA A 87 10.75 -5.10 -11.41
C ALA A 87 12.04 -5.42 -10.65
N TYR A 88 12.54 -6.61 -10.85
CA TYR A 88 13.75 -7.12 -10.23
C TYR A 88 14.84 -7.29 -11.28
N TYR A 89 16.07 -6.95 -10.91
CA TYR A 89 17.26 -7.23 -11.70
C TYR A 89 18.43 -7.54 -10.78
N SER A 90 19.13 -8.67 -11.01
CA SER A 90 20.36 -9.03 -10.32
C SER A 90 21.55 -8.98 -11.28
N THR A 91 22.67 -8.47 -10.77
CA THR A 91 23.98 -8.57 -11.42
C THR A 91 24.79 -9.76 -10.90
N ASP A 92 24.24 -10.53 -9.95
CA ASP A 92 24.88 -11.71 -9.42
C ASP A 92 25.09 -12.75 -10.54
N ILE A 93 26.33 -13.20 -10.70
CA ILE A 93 26.74 -14.15 -11.74
C ILE A 93 26.19 -15.57 -11.50
N GLU A 94 25.82 -15.88 -10.25
CA GLU A 94 25.28 -17.18 -9.84
C GLU A 94 23.74 -17.21 -9.88
N GLY A 95 23.10 -16.06 -10.11
CA GLY A 95 21.67 -15.96 -10.40
C GLY A 95 20.80 -15.45 -9.25
N ALA A 96 19.50 -15.34 -9.52
CA ALA A 96 18.51 -14.76 -8.63
C ALA A 96 18.34 -15.50 -7.28
N PHE A 97 18.83 -16.73 -7.17
CA PHE A 97 18.82 -17.50 -5.92
C PHE A 97 19.58 -16.80 -4.80
N TRP A 98 20.71 -16.16 -5.14
CA TRP A 98 21.59 -15.55 -4.14
C TRP A 98 21.12 -14.19 -3.64
N ASP A 99 20.27 -13.51 -4.42
CA ASP A 99 19.75 -12.20 -4.08
C ASP A 99 18.21 -12.11 -4.13
N PRO A 100 17.46 -12.95 -3.40
CA PRO A 100 16.01 -12.94 -3.51
C PRO A 100 15.41 -11.62 -3.00
N ALA A 101 14.35 -11.17 -3.70
CA ALA A 101 13.58 -9.99 -3.33
C ALA A 101 12.13 -10.36 -2.96
N GLY A 102 11.51 -9.53 -2.12
CA GLY A 102 10.19 -9.80 -1.63
C GLY A 102 9.47 -8.58 -1.07
N TYR A 103 8.33 -8.85 -0.42
CA TYR A 103 7.51 -7.85 0.24
C TYR A 103 7.09 -8.30 1.65
N PHE A 104 6.59 -7.36 2.45
CA PHE A 104 6.03 -7.62 3.78
C PHE A 104 4.51 -7.47 3.77
N LYS A 105 3.84 -8.38 4.48
CA LYS A 105 2.50 -8.23 5.04
C LYS A 105 2.46 -8.97 6.37
N ASN A 106 2.84 -8.32 7.47
CA ASN A 106 3.04 -8.94 8.81
C ASN A 106 4.04 -10.11 8.83
N GLY A 107 4.59 -10.46 7.71
CA GLY A 107 5.56 -11.52 7.45
C GLY A 107 6.25 -11.25 6.14
N GLN A 108 7.22 -12.11 5.78
CA GLN A 108 7.99 -11.98 4.55
C GLN A 108 7.41 -12.90 3.47
N PHE A 109 7.28 -12.36 2.25
CA PHE A 109 6.82 -13.09 1.08
C PHE A 109 7.81 -12.84 -0.06
N GLN A 110 8.29 -13.89 -0.68
CA GLN A 110 9.20 -13.80 -1.82
C GLN A 110 8.44 -13.42 -3.09
N LEU A 111 9.02 -12.53 -3.88
CA LEU A 111 8.55 -12.15 -5.22
C LEU A 111 9.28 -12.93 -6.31
N THR A 112 10.59 -13.07 -6.14
CA THR A 112 11.46 -13.65 -7.15
C THR A 112 11.39 -15.18 -7.17
N ASP A 113 11.45 -15.75 -8.37
CA ASP A 113 11.73 -17.18 -8.55
C ASP A 113 13.25 -17.37 -8.47
N ASN A 114 13.70 -18.19 -7.52
CA ASN A 114 15.12 -18.50 -7.31
C ASN A 114 15.76 -19.25 -8.50
N LEU A 115 14.94 -19.95 -9.29
CA LEU A 115 15.37 -20.65 -10.50
C LEU A 115 15.11 -19.83 -11.77
N GLY A 116 14.55 -18.64 -11.61
CA GLY A 116 14.23 -17.72 -12.68
C GLY A 116 15.45 -16.99 -13.25
N THR A 117 15.19 -16.14 -14.22
CA THR A 117 16.23 -15.28 -14.80
C THR A 117 16.60 -14.15 -13.85
N ASN A 118 17.74 -13.50 -14.09
CA ASN A 118 18.18 -12.32 -13.33
C ASN A 118 17.29 -11.08 -13.57
N SER A 119 16.34 -11.14 -14.47
CA SER A 119 15.35 -10.09 -14.70
C SER A 119 13.95 -10.67 -14.57
N GLN A 120 13.19 -10.20 -13.58
CA GLN A 120 11.84 -10.68 -13.29
C GLN A 120 10.94 -9.48 -12.97
N SER A 121 9.64 -9.62 -13.15
CA SER A 121 8.69 -8.56 -12.84
C SER A 121 7.28 -9.12 -12.62
N GLY A 122 6.43 -8.32 -12.02
CA GLY A 122 5.03 -8.69 -11.80
C GLY A 122 4.21 -7.61 -11.11
N LEU A 123 3.00 -8.00 -10.73
CA LEU A 123 2.04 -7.20 -9.98
C LEU A 123 1.65 -7.96 -8.72
N VAL A 124 1.56 -7.25 -7.60
CA VAL A 124 0.95 -7.73 -6.35
C VAL A 124 -0.26 -6.87 -6.04
N SER A 125 -1.35 -7.52 -5.64
CA SER A 125 -2.54 -6.86 -5.12
C SER A 125 -3.17 -7.74 -4.05
N LEU A 126 -3.28 -7.23 -2.82
CA LEU A 126 -3.80 -7.98 -1.68
C LEU A 126 -4.48 -7.06 -0.67
N SER A 127 -5.35 -7.63 0.17
CA SER A 127 -6.00 -6.89 1.25
C SER A 127 -5.08 -6.77 2.46
N VAL A 128 -5.11 -5.60 3.09
CA VAL A 128 -4.44 -5.33 4.37
C VAL A 128 -5.42 -4.74 5.37
N ALA A 129 -5.14 -4.91 6.65
CA ALA A 129 -5.83 -4.25 7.76
C ALA A 129 -5.04 -3.01 8.20
N ALA A 130 -5.71 -2.08 8.90
CA ALA A 130 -5.00 -1.00 9.56
C ALA A 130 -4.02 -1.55 10.60
N GLY A 131 -2.78 -1.06 10.58
CA GLY A 131 -1.71 -1.51 11.46
C GLY A 131 -0.91 -2.72 10.94
N ASP A 132 -1.30 -3.34 9.81
CA ASP A 132 -0.45 -4.34 9.17
C ASP A 132 0.89 -3.72 8.77
N VAL A 133 1.99 -4.42 8.99
CA VAL A 133 3.31 -4.03 8.47
C VAL A 133 3.37 -4.42 7.00
N ILE A 134 3.55 -3.42 6.14
CA ILE A 134 3.72 -3.58 4.69
C ILE A 134 5.08 -3.02 4.27
N GLY A 135 5.60 -3.49 3.16
CA GLY A 135 6.89 -2.99 2.64
C GLY A 135 7.59 -3.96 1.71
N PHE A 136 8.88 -3.74 1.52
CA PHE A 136 9.70 -4.43 0.54
C PHE A 136 11.05 -4.80 1.13
N HIS A 137 11.68 -5.83 0.59
CA HIS A 137 13.04 -6.22 0.96
C HIS A 137 13.81 -6.78 -0.23
N VAL A 138 15.13 -6.63 -0.16
CA VAL A 138 16.10 -7.37 -0.96
C VAL A 138 17.05 -8.04 0.01
N THR A 139 17.23 -9.34 -0.15
CA THR A 139 18.17 -10.14 0.64
C THR A 139 19.34 -10.50 -0.25
N THR A 140 20.55 -10.56 0.30
CA THR A 140 21.66 -11.28 -0.31
C THR A 140 22.08 -12.40 0.63
N LEU A 141 22.36 -13.57 0.10
CA LEU A 141 22.70 -14.75 0.91
C LEU A 141 24.19 -14.79 1.28
N ASP A 142 25.04 -14.12 0.53
CA ASP A 142 26.49 -14.18 0.72
C ASP A 142 27.23 -12.85 0.50
N ASN A 143 26.56 -11.81 0.00
CA ASN A 143 27.19 -10.53 -0.33
C ASN A 143 28.34 -10.62 -1.36
N LEU A 144 28.25 -11.58 -2.29
CA LEU A 144 29.26 -11.84 -3.33
C LEU A 144 28.60 -11.81 -4.72
N GLY A 145 29.41 -11.86 -5.77
CA GLY A 145 28.94 -12.09 -7.14
C GLY A 145 28.26 -10.92 -7.84
N GLY A 146 27.64 -10.03 -7.10
CA GLY A 146 26.86 -8.88 -7.59
C GLY A 146 25.79 -8.46 -6.60
N SER A 147 24.97 -7.49 -6.96
CA SER A 147 23.81 -7.06 -6.17
C SER A 147 22.53 -7.15 -6.97
N ALA A 148 21.41 -7.32 -6.28
CA ALA A 148 20.10 -7.19 -6.90
C ALA A 148 19.46 -5.83 -6.61
N SER A 149 18.59 -5.40 -7.51
CA SER A 149 17.73 -4.25 -7.36
C SER A 149 16.26 -4.65 -7.48
N LEU A 150 15.41 -4.05 -6.65
CA LEU A 150 13.96 -4.19 -6.68
C LEU A 150 13.32 -2.81 -6.88
N GLY A 151 12.88 -2.52 -8.09
CA GLY A 151 12.08 -1.33 -8.40
C GLY A 151 10.61 -1.55 -8.06
N ILE A 152 10.00 -0.60 -7.35
CA ILE A 152 8.58 -0.59 -7.03
C ILE A 152 7.94 0.62 -7.68
N SER A 153 6.87 0.40 -8.44
CA SER A 153 6.09 1.45 -9.11
C SER A 153 4.59 1.18 -8.99
N ASN A 154 3.76 2.17 -9.35
CA ASN A 154 2.31 2.08 -9.21
C ASN A 154 1.89 1.60 -7.80
N PHE A 155 2.67 1.98 -6.79
CA PHE A 155 2.36 1.69 -5.40
C PHE A 155 1.04 2.36 -5.01
N SER A 156 0.20 1.60 -4.32
CA SER A 156 -1.06 2.08 -3.78
C SER A 156 -1.32 1.39 -2.45
N ALA A 157 -1.56 2.18 -1.41
CA ALA A 157 -1.91 1.67 -0.10
C ALA A 157 -3.07 2.47 0.52
N PRO A 158 -3.90 1.83 1.36
CA PRO A 158 -5.11 2.46 1.86
C PRO A 158 -4.79 3.56 2.87
N VAL A 159 -5.51 4.67 2.75
CA VAL A 159 -5.53 5.77 3.73
C VAL A 159 -6.94 5.93 4.29
N PRO A 160 -7.11 6.47 5.51
CA PRO A 160 -8.42 6.79 6.05
C PRO A 160 -9.19 7.72 5.12
N GLU A 161 -10.49 7.50 5.00
CA GLU A 161 -11.36 8.40 4.23
C GLU A 161 -11.26 9.83 4.79
N PRO A 162 -11.17 10.85 3.93
CA PRO A 162 -11.18 12.23 4.39
C PRO A 162 -12.43 12.52 5.24
N THR A 163 -12.25 13.17 6.38
CA THR A 163 -13.36 13.57 7.27
C THR A 163 -14.39 14.45 6.56
N SER A 164 -14.02 15.10 5.45
CA SER A 164 -14.93 15.84 4.57
C SER A 164 -16.08 14.99 4.03
N VAL A 165 -15.86 13.71 3.74
CA VAL A 165 -16.92 12.78 3.29
C VAL A 165 -17.93 12.53 4.41
N ALA A 166 -17.45 12.31 5.64
CA ALA A 166 -18.32 12.16 6.82
C ALA A 166 -19.10 13.44 7.11
N MET A 167 -18.46 14.61 7.02
CA MET A 167 -19.12 15.90 7.22
C MET A 167 -20.16 16.21 6.13
N MET A 168 -19.89 15.84 4.89
CA MET A 168 -20.86 15.96 3.79
C MET A 168 -22.09 15.07 4.02
N ALA A 169 -21.89 13.83 4.46
CA ALA A 169 -22.98 12.91 4.79
C ALA A 169 -23.84 13.47 5.96
N LEU A 170 -23.20 13.98 7.02
CA LEU A 170 -23.90 14.63 8.15
C LEU A 170 -24.65 15.88 7.69
N GLY A 171 -24.06 16.69 6.81
CA GLY A 171 -24.71 17.88 6.23
C GLY A 171 -25.97 17.52 5.44
N LEU A 172 -25.92 16.48 4.62
CA LEU A 172 -27.07 15.97 3.85
C LEU A 172 -28.18 15.45 4.79
N LEU A 173 -27.82 14.69 5.82
CA LEU A 173 -28.77 14.23 6.83
C LEU A 173 -29.44 15.40 7.56
N GLY A 174 -28.68 16.42 7.90
CA GLY A 174 -29.20 17.65 8.51
C GLY A 174 -30.22 18.37 7.62
N LEU A 175 -29.92 18.49 6.31
CA LEU A 175 -30.84 19.09 5.33
C LEU A 175 -32.16 18.32 5.20
N VAL A 176 -32.08 16.99 5.15
CA VAL A 176 -33.26 16.11 5.11
C VAL A 176 -34.11 16.26 6.39
N GLY A 177 -33.47 16.35 7.55
CA GLY A 177 -34.10 16.57 8.83
C GLY A 177 -34.87 17.89 8.87
N VAL A 178 -34.27 18.99 8.43
CA VAL A 178 -34.89 20.33 8.38
C VAL A 178 -36.06 20.33 7.37
N ALA A 179 -35.90 19.74 6.20
CA ALA A 179 -36.95 19.64 5.19
C ALA A 179 -38.18 18.88 5.73
N SER A 180 -37.93 17.77 6.43
CA SER A 180 -38.99 16.95 7.05
C SER A 180 -39.74 17.71 8.17
N ALA A 181 -39.03 18.45 9.00
CA ALA A 181 -39.61 19.26 10.08
C ALA A 181 -40.47 20.41 9.53
N ARG A 182 -40.07 21.07 8.45
CA ARG A 182 -40.86 22.11 7.78
C ARG A 182 -42.17 21.57 7.21
N ARG A 183 -42.16 20.36 6.58
CA ARG A 183 -43.38 19.73 6.05
C ARG A 183 -44.44 19.42 7.13
N ARG A 184 -44.00 19.16 8.35
CA ARG A 184 -44.92 18.88 9.49
C ARG A 184 -45.58 20.13 10.10
N ARG A 185 -45.08 21.33 9.77
CA ARG A 185 -45.57 22.60 10.29
C ARG A 185 -46.47 23.37 9.33
N LEU A 186 -46.72 22.86 8.14
CA LEU A 186 -47.68 23.43 7.20
C LEU A 186 -49.08 22.89 7.55
N PRO A 187 -50.07 23.77 7.82
CA PRO A 187 -51.44 23.38 8.20
C PRO A 187 -52.18 22.65 7.07
#